data_2ab8a2b8ec8d4d5e7252e4b82e13836e
#
_entry.id   2ab8a2b8ec8d4d5e7252e4b82e13836e
#
_cell.length_a   1.000
_cell.length_b   1.000
_cell.length_c   1.000
_cell.angle_alpha   90.00
_cell.angle_beta   90.00
_cell.angle_gamma   90.00
#
_symmetry.space_group_name_H-M   'P 1'
#
loop_
_entity.id
_entity.type
_entity.pdbx_description
1 polymer ?
#
loop_
_entity_poly.entity_id
_entity_poly.type
_entity_poly.pdbx_seq_one_letter_code
_entity_poly.pdbx_strand_id
1 'polypeptide(L)'
;MKKIINKRPLKPKYWILCEGETEECYFSIVKELKLLWVQIQIKKIGQLPWNNKKRIMWEKKKIDYSDKELKETASKVFFILDADVYSQQEIDEQRRLLETNNIHLLYSNKNFELRILLHLEQYTKEGDNYIREIKKHKPNYEKWKSSSTRVILKDIIQHNLKDAISNAKKLEEKHKNLNSILAKNPYTWVYKIFYKEKIN
;
A
#
# COMPACT_ATOMS: atom_id res chain seq x y z
N MET A 1 22.13 22.49 38.22
CA MET A 1 20.81 22.20 37.60
C MET A 1 21.04 21.43 36.34
N LYS A 2 20.62 20.14 36.23
CA LYS A 2 20.68 19.36 34.97
C LYS A 2 19.57 19.85 34.08
N LYS A 3 19.89 20.40 32.89
CA LYS A 3 18.92 20.72 31.85
C LYS A 3 18.21 19.42 31.45
N ILE A 4 16.90 19.31 31.73
CA ILE A 4 16.04 18.25 31.19
C ILE A 4 15.89 18.57 29.71
N ILE A 5 16.63 17.85 28.88
CA ILE A 5 16.48 17.92 27.43
C ILE A 5 15.22 17.13 27.12
N ASN A 6 14.10 17.81 26.91
CA ASN A 6 12.89 17.21 26.38
C ASN A 6 13.17 16.68 24.96
N LYS A 7 13.60 15.41 24.84
CA LYS A 7 13.74 14.75 23.56
C LYS A 7 12.34 14.65 22.94
N ARG A 8 12.15 15.30 21.77
CA ARG A 8 10.91 15.12 21.00
C ARG A 8 10.74 13.62 20.71
N PRO A 9 9.53 13.05 20.89
CA PRO A 9 9.30 11.64 20.57
C PRO A 9 9.61 11.40 19.10
N LEU A 10 10.33 10.32 18.82
CA LEU A 10 10.64 9.90 17.46
C LEU A 10 9.33 9.54 16.73
N LYS A 11 9.18 10.01 15.49
CA LYS A 11 8.04 9.64 14.66
C LYS A 11 8.13 8.17 14.28
N PRO A 12 7.03 7.41 14.34
CA PRO A 12 6.99 6.05 13.84
C PRO A 12 7.48 5.98 12.39
N LYS A 13 8.07 4.86 11.99
CA LYS A 13 8.55 4.62 10.65
C LYS A 13 7.78 3.48 9.99
N TYR A 14 7.25 3.73 8.80
CA TYR A 14 6.58 2.73 7.97
C TYR A 14 7.49 2.31 6.84
N TRP A 15 7.82 1.02 6.82
CA TRP A 15 8.50 0.38 5.72
C TRP A 15 7.47 -0.23 4.77
N ILE A 16 7.50 0.21 3.52
CA ILE A 16 6.59 -0.24 2.47
C ILE A 16 7.41 -1.03 1.46
N LEU A 17 7.19 -2.34 1.46
CA LEU A 17 7.74 -3.25 0.47
C LEU A 17 6.69 -3.39 -0.64
N CYS A 18 7.06 -3.17 -1.89
CA CYS A 18 6.15 -3.23 -3.03
C CYS A 18 6.75 -4.01 -4.19
N GLU A 19 5.91 -4.61 -5.02
CA GLU A 19 6.32 -5.42 -6.16
C GLU A 19 6.65 -4.57 -7.38
N GLY A 20 5.83 -3.56 -7.65
CA GLY A 20 5.87 -2.79 -8.90
C GLY A 20 6.29 -1.33 -8.75
N GLU A 21 6.39 -0.69 -9.90
CA GLU A 21 6.75 0.72 -10.01
C GLU A 21 5.57 1.65 -9.71
N THR A 22 4.35 1.20 -9.96
CA THR A 22 3.13 1.98 -9.69
C THR A 22 3.00 2.23 -8.20
N GLU A 23 3.16 1.20 -7.36
CA GLU A 23 3.13 1.28 -5.91
C GLU A 23 4.26 2.14 -5.35
N GLU A 24 5.48 1.91 -5.84
CA GLU A 24 6.65 2.69 -5.44
C GLU A 24 6.42 4.18 -5.70
N CYS A 25 5.92 4.53 -6.90
CA CYS A 25 5.58 5.90 -7.24
C CYS A 25 4.47 6.47 -6.36
N TYR A 26 3.38 5.74 -6.19
CA TYR A 26 2.26 6.16 -5.36
C TYR A 26 2.73 6.53 -3.95
N PHE A 27 3.46 5.63 -3.28
CA PHE A 27 3.94 5.89 -1.92
C PHE A 27 5.06 6.93 -1.85
N SER A 28 5.86 7.11 -2.91
CA SER A 28 6.81 8.22 -2.96
C SER A 28 6.11 9.58 -3.01
N ILE A 29 4.97 9.66 -3.69
CA ILE A 29 4.11 10.85 -3.70
C ILE A 29 3.46 11.07 -2.32
N VAL A 30 2.92 10.02 -1.70
CA VAL A 30 2.37 10.08 -0.34
C VAL A 30 3.41 10.63 0.65
N LYS A 31 4.66 10.17 0.55
CA LYS A 31 5.79 10.64 1.35
C LYS A 31 6.12 12.10 1.06
N GLU A 32 6.22 12.49 -0.21
CA GLU A 32 6.49 13.85 -0.65
C GLU A 32 5.44 14.85 -0.13
N LEU A 33 4.17 14.49 -0.26
CA LEU A 33 3.03 15.29 0.19
C LEU A 33 2.83 15.27 1.72
N LYS A 34 3.62 14.47 2.46
CA LYS A 34 3.53 14.32 3.92
C LYS A 34 2.12 13.96 4.40
N LEU A 35 1.40 13.12 3.66
CA LEU A 35 0.02 12.75 3.93
C LEU A 35 -0.16 11.85 5.16
N LEU A 36 0.92 11.29 5.68
CA LEU A 36 0.95 10.51 6.92
C LEU A 36 1.88 11.17 7.93
N TRP A 37 1.49 11.11 9.20
CA TRP A 37 2.31 11.64 10.31
C TRP A 37 3.56 10.79 10.63
N VAL A 38 3.84 9.76 9.87
CA VAL A 38 4.96 8.84 10.03
C VAL A 38 6.07 9.10 9.02
N GLN A 39 7.27 8.59 9.29
CA GLN A 39 8.31 8.53 8.28
C GLN A 39 8.05 7.34 7.35
N ILE A 40 8.12 7.54 6.04
CA ILE A 40 7.92 6.48 5.05
C ILE A 40 9.26 6.11 4.43
N GLN A 41 9.58 4.81 4.44
CA GLN A 41 10.64 4.20 3.67
C GLN A 41 10.02 3.22 2.66
N ILE A 42 10.42 3.31 1.41
CA ILE A 42 9.84 2.51 0.32
C ILE A 42 10.94 1.66 -0.27
N LYS A 43 10.61 0.40 -0.56
CA LYS A 43 11.53 -0.50 -1.23
C LYS A 43 10.81 -1.38 -2.23
N LYS A 44 11.16 -1.23 -3.51
CA LYS A 44 10.73 -2.13 -4.56
C LYS A 44 11.53 -3.44 -4.45
N ILE A 45 10.82 -4.56 -4.31
CA ILE A 45 11.40 -5.89 -4.20
C ILE A 45 11.15 -6.74 -5.44
N GLY A 46 10.33 -6.23 -6.37
CA GLY A 46 9.94 -6.91 -7.61
C GLY A 46 8.93 -8.02 -7.37
N GLN A 47 8.36 -8.55 -8.44
CA GLN A 47 7.50 -9.72 -8.37
C GLN A 47 8.27 -10.86 -7.73
N LEU A 48 7.70 -11.41 -6.66
CA LEU A 48 8.29 -12.56 -5.98
C LEU A 48 7.66 -13.81 -6.54
N PRO A 49 8.41 -14.67 -7.24
CA PRO A 49 7.97 -16.04 -7.39
C PRO A 49 7.65 -16.59 -6.01
N TRP A 50 6.52 -17.30 -5.87
CA TRP A 50 6.08 -17.90 -4.61
C TRP A 50 7.19 -18.57 -3.79
N ASN A 51 8.19 -19.14 -4.48
CA ASN A 51 9.34 -19.80 -3.87
C ASN A 51 10.33 -18.84 -3.18
N ASN A 52 10.12 -17.53 -3.23
CA ASN A 52 11.10 -16.55 -2.73
C ASN A 52 10.77 -15.98 -1.34
N LYS A 53 10.14 -16.80 -0.48
CA LYS A 53 9.93 -16.49 0.96
C LYS A 53 11.21 -15.95 1.62
N LYS A 54 12.38 -16.47 1.18
CA LYS A 54 13.71 -16.03 1.66
C LYS A 54 13.98 -14.56 1.41
N ARG A 55 13.49 -13.97 0.31
CA ARG A 55 13.76 -12.57 -0.03
C ARG A 55 13.01 -11.60 0.89
N ILE A 56 11.73 -11.86 1.16
CA ILE A 56 10.96 -11.04 2.10
C ILE A 56 11.59 -11.10 3.49
N MET A 57 11.96 -12.31 3.95
CA MET A 57 12.60 -12.49 5.25
C MET A 57 13.98 -11.84 5.33
N TRP A 58 14.74 -11.86 4.24
CA TRP A 58 16.03 -11.18 4.17
C TRP A 58 15.88 -9.66 4.22
N GLU A 59 14.90 -9.08 3.49
CA GLU A 59 14.60 -7.66 3.59
C GLU A 59 14.12 -7.28 4.99
N LYS A 60 13.26 -8.10 5.61
CA LYS A 60 12.83 -7.87 7.00
C LYS A 60 14.02 -7.87 7.96
N LYS A 61 14.94 -8.84 7.83
CA LYS A 61 16.16 -8.88 8.65
C LYS A 61 17.03 -7.63 8.46
N LYS A 62 17.16 -7.13 7.22
CA LYS A 62 17.89 -5.88 6.97
C LYS A 62 17.23 -4.69 7.65
N ILE A 63 15.89 -4.62 7.56
CA ILE A 63 15.11 -3.57 8.24
C ILE A 63 15.35 -3.66 9.74
N ASP A 64 15.21 -4.83 10.34
CA ASP A 64 15.40 -5.05 11.77
C ASP A 64 16.82 -4.73 12.25
N TYR A 65 17.82 -4.99 11.41
CA TYR A 65 19.23 -4.67 11.71
C TYR A 65 19.54 -3.19 11.55
N SER A 66 19.01 -2.55 10.50
CA SER A 66 19.28 -1.13 10.20
C SER A 66 18.49 -0.18 11.08
N ASP A 67 17.38 -0.63 11.65
CA ASP A 67 16.44 0.20 12.40
C ASP A 67 16.27 -0.33 13.83
N LYS A 68 17.30 -0.15 14.64
CA LYS A 68 17.25 -0.53 16.08
C LYS A 68 16.13 0.19 16.84
N GLU A 69 15.65 1.32 16.30
CA GLU A 69 14.53 2.10 16.85
C GLU A 69 13.16 1.46 16.57
N LEU A 70 13.08 0.44 15.69
CA LEU A 70 11.82 -0.27 15.39
C LEU A 70 11.15 -0.85 16.64
N LYS A 71 11.93 -1.22 17.64
CA LYS A 71 11.41 -1.75 18.92
C LYS A 71 10.87 -0.67 19.85
N GLU A 72 11.32 0.57 19.72
CA GLU A 72 10.99 1.69 20.59
C GLU A 72 9.90 2.60 20.03
N THR A 73 9.62 2.48 18.73
CA THR A 73 8.60 3.26 18.03
C THR A 73 7.49 2.33 17.53
N ALA A 74 6.27 2.84 17.36
CA ALA A 74 5.16 2.11 16.74
C ALA A 74 5.37 1.90 15.23
N SER A 75 6.60 1.54 14.84
CA SER A 75 7.01 1.32 13.45
C SER A 75 6.41 0.04 12.89
N LYS A 76 6.09 0.04 11.59
CA LYS A 76 5.43 -1.09 10.91
C LYS A 76 6.10 -1.41 9.59
N VAL A 77 6.02 -2.67 9.21
CA VAL A 77 6.41 -3.13 7.87
C VAL A 77 5.16 -3.59 7.14
N PHE A 78 4.94 -3.06 5.95
CA PHE A 78 3.86 -3.43 5.06
C PHE A 78 4.43 -4.07 3.80
N PHE A 79 3.75 -5.10 3.32
CA PHE A 79 4.01 -5.68 2.01
C PHE A 79 2.76 -5.48 1.14
N ILE A 80 2.95 -4.90 -0.04
CA ILE A 80 1.88 -4.61 -1.00
C ILE A 80 1.97 -5.62 -2.13
N LEU A 81 0.84 -6.28 -2.40
CA LEU A 81 0.70 -7.39 -3.31
C LEU A 81 -0.46 -7.18 -4.27
N ASP A 82 -0.25 -7.46 -5.55
CA ASP A 82 -1.32 -7.66 -6.51
C ASP A 82 -1.79 -9.12 -6.48
N ALA A 83 -3.09 -9.34 -6.29
CA ALA A 83 -3.62 -10.69 -6.08
C ALA A 83 -3.87 -11.47 -7.38
N ASP A 84 -3.75 -10.81 -8.55
CA ASP A 84 -4.13 -11.36 -9.85
C ASP A 84 -3.25 -12.52 -10.36
N VAL A 85 -2.04 -12.64 -9.83
CA VAL A 85 -1.06 -13.67 -10.24
C VAL A 85 -0.96 -14.85 -9.28
N TYR A 86 -1.74 -14.87 -8.20
CA TYR A 86 -1.66 -15.87 -7.15
C TYR A 86 -2.96 -16.65 -6.98
N SER A 87 -2.85 -17.92 -6.60
CA SER A 87 -3.98 -18.71 -6.11
C SER A 87 -4.37 -18.29 -4.68
N GLN A 88 -5.60 -18.63 -4.26
CA GLN A 88 -6.05 -18.36 -2.90
C GLN A 88 -5.16 -19.05 -1.85
N GLN A 89 -4.74 -20.26 -2.12
CA GLN A 89 -3.85 -21.01 -1.22
C GLN A 89 -2.51 -20.29 -1.04
N GLU A 90 -1.91 -19.81 -2.12
CA GLU A 90 -0.65 -19.06 -2.08
C GLU A 90 -0.77 -17.76 -1.28
N ILE A 91 -1.89 -17.03 -1.46
CA ILE A 91 -2.15 -15.80 -0.71
C ILE A 91 -2.29 -16.12 0.79
N ASP A 92 -3.03 -17.17 1.15
CA ASP A 92 -3.27 -17.55 2.55
C ASP A 92 -1.97 -18.00 3.25
N GLU A 93 -1.14 -18.77 2.57
CA GLU A 93 0.17 -19.18 3.08
C GLU A 93 1.11 -17.98 3.25
N GLN A 94 1.12 -17.07 2.27
CA GLN A 94 1.92 -15.85 2.32
C GLN A 94 1.49 -14.95 3.47
N ARG A 95 0.19 -14.78 3.65
CA ARG A 95 -0.37 -14.01 4.75
C ARG A 95 0.07 -14.57 6.10
N ARG A 96 -0.05 -15.88 6.33
CA ARG A 96 0.40 -16.53 7.57
C ARG A 96 1.88 -16.31 7.84
N LEU A 97 2.72 -16.47 6.81
CA LEU A 97 4.16 -16.25 6.91
C LEU A 97 4.50 -14.80 7.28
N LEU A 98 3.84 -13.83 6.64
CA LEU A 98 4.09 -12.42 6.86
C LEU A 98 3.62 -11.99 8.25
N GLU A 99 2.41 -12.40 8.67
CA GLU A 99 1.86 -12.12 9.99
C GLU A 99 2.75 -12.67 11.11
N THR A 100 3.26 -13.90 10.97
CA THR A 100 4.21 -14.51 11.93
C THR A 100 5.50 -13.69 12.06
N ASN A 101 5.87 -12.92 11.05
CA ASN A 101 7.06 -12.07 11.04
C ASN A 101 6.76 -10.58 11.27
N ASN A 102 5.57 -10.25 11.76
CA ASN A 102 5.11 -8.88 11.98
C ASN A 102 5.17 -7.99 10.72
N ILE A 103 4.86 -8.58 9.56
CA ILE A 103 4.70 -7.86 8.30
C ILE A 103 3.22 -7.85 7.95
N HIS A 104 2.66 -6.68 7.76
CA HIS A 104 1.25 -6.50 7.37
C HIS A 104 1.10 -6.67 5.86
N LEU A 105 0.40 -7.72 5.43
CA LEU A 105 0.03 -7.90 4.04
C LEU A 105 -1.13 -6.98 3.67
N LEU A 106 -0.95 -6.19 2.63
CA LEU A 106 -1.97 -5.37 2.00
C LEU A 106 -2.05 -5.74 0.52
N TYR A 107 -3.23 -6.11 0.06
CA TYR A 107 -3.40 -6.55 -1.33
C TYR A 107 -4.46 -5.75 -2.06
N SER A 108 -4.36 -5.77 -3.38
CA SER A 108 -5.38 -5.31 -4.31
C SER A 108 -5.85 -6.46 -5.20
N ASN A 109 -7.14 -6.63 -5.35
CA ASN A 109 -7.71 -7.59 -6.29
C ASN A 109 -8.47 -6.80 -7.39
N LYS A 110 -8.03 -6.80 -8.62
CA LYS A 110 -6.88 -7.63 -9.09
C LYS A 110 -5.52 -6.95 -8.87
N ASN A 111 -5.38 -5.67 -9.22
CA ASN A 111 -4.11 -4.95 -9.26
C ASN A 111 -4.20 -3.58 -8.56
N PHE A 112 -3.04 -2.94 -8.41
CA PHE A 112 -2.90 -1.69 -7.68
C PHE A 112 -3.59 -0.50 -8.35
N GLU A 113 -3.83 -0.54 -9.67
CA GLU A 113 -4.55 0.51 -10.38
C GLU A 113 -5.97 0.71 -9.86
N LEU A 114 -6.60 -0.31 -9.26
CA LEU A 114 -7.84 -0.16 -8.52
C LEU A 114 -7.71 0.93 -7.43
N ARG A 115 -6.60 0.94 -6.69
CA ARG A 115 -6.37 1.94 -5.65
C ARG A 115 -6.38 3.36 -6.21
N ILE A 116 -5.81 3.55 -7.41
CA ILE A 116 -5.78 4.84 -8.09
C ILE A 116 -7.19 5.23 -8.55
N LEU A 117 -7.93 4.29 -9.14
CA LEU A 117 -9.29 4.52 -9.60
C LEU A 117 -10.22 4.97 -8.46
N LEU A 118 -10.05 4.39 -7.26
CA LEU A 118 -10.86 4.76 -6.10
C LEU A 118 -10.65 6.20 -5.60
N HIS A 119 -9.60 6.89 -6.04
CA HIS A 119 -9.47 8.34 -5.86
C HIS A 119 -10.41 9.14 -6.77
N LEU A 120 -10.83 8.57 -7.89
CA LEU A 120 -11.58 9.27 -8.94
C LEU A 120 -13.07 8.97 -8.88
N GLU A 121 -13.41 7.74 -8.50
CA GLU A 121 -14.81 7.31 -8.43
C GLU A 121 -15.03 6.16 -7.44
N GLN A 122 -16.27 5.99 -7.02
CA GLN A 122 -16.71 4.77 -6.34
C GLN A 122 -16.89 3.65 -7.36
N TYR A 123 -15.89 2.79 -7.50
CA TYR A 123 -15.91 1.69 -8.45
C TYR A 123 -16.31 0.38 -7.76
N THR A 124 -17.38 -0.27 -8.25
CA THR A 124 -17.93 -1.50 -7.65
C THR A 124 -18.13 -2.64 -8.64
N LYS A 125 -17.80 -2.40 -9.92
CA LYS A 125 -17.95 -3.41 -10.98
C LYS A 125 -16.78 -4.38 -10.93
N GLU A 126 -17.04 -5.65 -11.18
CA GLU A 126 -15.97 -6.58 -11.46
C GLU A 126 -15.22 -6.17 -12.74
N GLY A 127 -13.91 -6.23 -12.70
CA GLY A 127 -13.11 -5.79 -13.84
C GLY A 127 -11.63 -6.06 -13.62
N ASP A 128 -10.88 -5.88 -14.70
CA ASP A 128 -9.43 -6.06 -14.74
C ASP A 128 -8.71 -4.90 -15.46
N ASN A 129 -9.45 -4.04 -16.14
CA ASN A 129 -8.87 -2.94 -16.90
C ASN A 129 -9.10 -1.58 -16.23
N TYR A 130 -8.58 -1.43 -15.02
CA TYR A 130 -8.72 -0.18 -14.26
C TYR A 130 -8.02 1.00 -14.93
N ILE A 131 -6.96 0.77 -15.74
CA ILE A 131 -6.31 1.84 -16.51
C ILE A 131 -7.29 2.49 -17.49
N ARG A 132 -8.11 1.69 -18.17
CA ARG A 132 -9.14 2.21 -19.07
C ARG A 132 -10.16 3.08 -18.32
N GLU A 133 -10.55 2.67 -17.12
CA GLU A 133 -11.49 3.44 -16.30
C GLU A 133 -10.84 4.74 -15.80
N ILE A 134 -9.57 4.70 -15.34
CA ILE A 134 -8.81 5.90 -14.96
C ILE A 134 -8.72 6.89 -16.14
N LYS A 135 -8.50 6.41 -17.37
CA LYS A 135 -8.41 7.26 -18.57
C LYS A 135 -9.70 7.99 -18.92
N LYS A 136 -10.87 7.54 -18.48
CA LYS A 136 -12.11 8.30 -18.62
C LYS A 136 -12.08 9.63 -17.86
N HIS A 137 -11.40 9.67 -16.71
CA HIS A 137 -11.24 10.85 -15.86
C HIS A 137 -9.95 11.63 -16.16
N LYS A 138 -8.89 10.91 -16.53
CA LYS A 138 -7.55 11.43 -16.80
C LYS A 138 -7.01 10.82 -18.11
N PRO A 139 -7.38 11.36 -19.28
CA PRO A 139 -7.08 10.74 -20.60
C PRO A 139 -5.59 10.48 -20.83
N ASN A 140 -4.71 11.31 -20.27
CA ASN A 140 -3.26 11.19 -20.43
C ASN A 140 -2.60 10.28 -19.35
N TYR A 141 -3.41 9.59 -18.53
CA TYR A 141 -2.86 8.61 -17.59
C TYR A 141 -2.36 7.38 -18.36
N GLU A 142 -1.14 6.97 -18.06
CA GLU A 142 -0.57 5.73 -18.59
C GLU A 142 -0.04 4.87 -17.44
N LYS A 143 0.06 3.55 -17.65
CA LYS A 143 0.75 2.69 -16.70
C LYS A 143 2.16 3.24 -16.51
N TRP A 144 2.60 3.37 -15.26
CA TRP A 144 3.81 4.10 -14.89
C TRP A 144 4.97 3.92 -15.88
N LYS A 145 5.25 4.94 -16.67
CA LYS A 145 6.43 5.00 -17.58
C LYS A 145 6.92 6.43 -17.87
N SER A 146 6.23 7.46 -17.40
CA SER A 146 6.56 8.84 -17.76
C SER A 146 6.46 9.83 -16.60
N SER A 147 7.22 10.92 -16.69
CA SER A 147 7.12 12.05 -15.75
C SER A 147 5.72 12.66 -15.73
N SER A 148 5.01 12.67 -16.86
CA SER A 148 3.64 13.16 -16.97
C SER A 148 2.66 12.35 -16.12
N THR A 149 2.77 11.01 -16.10
CA THR A 149 1.95 10.16 -15.23
C THR A 149 2.17 10.47 -13.76
N ARG A 150 3.41 10.77 -13.34
CA ARG A 150 3.69 11.16 -11.94
C ARG A 150 2.96 12.46 -11.56
N VAL A 151 2.92 13.45 -12.44
CA VAL A 151 2.22 14.72 -12.20
C VAL A 151 0.73 14.49 -12.03
N ILE A 152 0.12 13.69 -12.94
CA ILE A 152 -1.29 13.32 -12.87
C ILE A 152 -1.60 12.57 -11.57
N LEU A 153 -0.76 11.60 -11.21
CA LEU A 153 -0.95 10.80 -10.00
C LEU A 153 -0.81 11.65 -8.73
N LYS A 154 0.12 12.61 -8.72
CA LYS A 154 0.27 13.55 -7.60
C LYS A 154 -0.97 14.41 -7.42
N ASP A 155 -1.54 14.96 -8.49
CA ASP A 155 -2.78 15.72 -8.47
C ASP A 155 -3.95 14.87 -7.92
N ILE A 156 -4.12 13.65 -8.43
CA ILE A 156 -5.14 12.71 -7.98
C ILE A 156 -5.02 12.44 -6.46
N ILE A 157 -3.83 12.10 -5.98
CA ILE A 157 -3.60 11.74 -4.57
C ILE A 157 -3.81 12.94 -3.66
N GLN A 158 -3.30 14.10 -4.04
CA GLN A 158 -3.36 15.32 -3.23
C GLN A 158 -4.80 15.74 -2.93
N HIS A 159 -5.68 15.66 -3.92
CA HIS A 159 -7.04 16.20 -3.80
C HIS A 159 -8.06 15.15 -3.35
N ASN A 160 -7.84 13.86 -3.62
CA ASN A 160 -8.89 12.85 -3.49
C ASN A 160 -8.53 11.68 -2.52
N LEU A 161 -7.54 11.85 -1.64
CA LEU A 161 -7.14 10.76 -0.73
C LEU A 161 -8.28 10.33 0.20
N LYS A 162 -9.08 11.27 0.70
CA LYS A 162 -10.22 10.95 1.59
C LYS A 162 -11.30 10.16 0.87
N ASP A 163 -11.58 10.51 -0.38
CA ASP A 163 -12.54 9.79 -1.22
C ASP A 163 -12.06 8.37 -1.50
N ALA A 164 -10.78 8.19 -1.82
CA ALA A 164 -10.20 6.88 -2.04
C ALA A 164 -10.30 5.97 -0.81
N ILE A 165 -10.10 6.51 0.39
CA ILE A 165 -10.26 5.77 1.64
C ILE A 165 -11.73 5.40 1.86
N SER A 166 -12.65 6.33 1.65
CA SER A 166 -14.09 6.11 1.78
C SER A 166 -14.59 5.06 0.80
N ASN A 167 -14.19 5.16 -0.46
CA ASN A 167 -14.57 4.22 -1.53
C ASN A 167 -14.04 2.80 -1.26
N ALA A 168 -12.79 2.68 -0.79
CA ALA A 168 -12.22 1.38 -0.42
C ALA A 168 -12.96 0.73 0.77
N LYS A 169 -13.39 1.51 1.76
CA LYS A 169 -14.22 1.00 2.88
C LYS A 169 -15.57 0.48 2.40
N LYS A 170 -16.21 1.18 1.47
CA LYS A 170 -17.48 0.72 0.88
C LYS A 170 -17.29 -0.62 0.15
N LEU A 171 -16.17 -0.83 -0.52
CA LEU A 171 -15.82 -2.12 -1.12
C LEU A 171 -15.62 -3.20 -0.05
N GLU A 172 -14.94 -2.88 1.05
CA GLU A 172 -14.78 -3.83 2.16
C GLU A 172 -16.12 -4.24 2.73
N GLU A 173 -17.03 -3.30 2.96
CA GLU A 173 -18.38 -3.59 3.44
C GLU A 173 -19.19 -4.43 2.44
N LYS A 174 -19.12 -4.11 1.14
CA LYS A 174 -19.77 -4.89 0.08
C LYS A 174 -19.34 -6.36 0.11
N HIS A 175 -18.09 -6.62 0.41
CA HIS A 175 -17.49 -7.95 0.34
C HIS A 175 -17.29 -8.62 1.71
N LYS A 176 -17.86 -8.09 2.79
CA LYS A 176 -17.63 -8.57 4.15
C LYS A 176 -17.99 -10.04 4.37
N ASN A 177 -18.95 -10.55 3.64
CA ASN A 177 -19.43 -11.94 3.76
C ASN A 177 -18.62 -12.94 2.90
N LEU A 178 -17.67 -12.47 2.11
CA LEU A 178 -16.83 -13.32 1.28
C LEU A 178 -15.54 -13.66 2.03
N ASN A 179 -15.25 -14.95 2.17
CA ASN A 179 -14.04 -15.42 2.88
C ASN A 179 -12.80 -15.42 1.98
N SER A 180 -12.97 -15.72 0.69
CA SER A 180 -11.87 -15.74 -0.28
C SER A 180 -11.49 -14.34 -0.71
N ILE A 181 -10.17 -14.05 -0.70
CA ILE A 181 -9.62 -12.80 -1.21
C ILE A 181 -9.89 -12.65 -2.70
N LEU A 182 -9.74 -13.73 -3.47
CA LEU A 182 -9.96 -13.71 -4.92
C LEU A 182 -11.42 -13.54 -5.29
N ALA A 183 -12.36 -13.98 -4.43
CA ALA A 183 -13.79 -13.74 -4.63
C ALA A 183 -14.17 -12.26 -4.41
N LYS A 184 -13.35 -11.49 -3.69
CA LYS A 184 -13.56 -10.06 -3.47
C LYS A 184 -13.00 -9.27 -4.66
N ASN A 185 -13.79 -9.10 -5.71
CA ASN A 185 -13.39 -8.33 -6.89
C ASN A 185 -14.48 -7.29 -7.24
N PRO A 186 -14.18 -5.97 -7.29
CA PRO A 186 -12.88 -5.34 -6.94
C PRO A 186 -12.66 -5.21 -5.43
N TYR A 187 -11.39 -5.22 -4.97
CA TYR A 187 -11.09 -5.08 -3.54
C TYR A 187 -9.65 -4.60 -3.29
N THR A 188 -9.44 -3.77 -2.26
CA THR A 188 -8.09 -3.38 -1.83
C THR A 188 -8.02 -3.08 -0.34
N TRP A 189 -6.95 -3.53 0.32
CA TRP A 189 -6.60 -3.18 1.70
C TRP A 189 -5.56 -2.07 1.83
N VAL A 190 -5.05 -1.55 0.74
CA VAL A 190 -3.99 -0.51 0.74
C VAL A 190 -4.41 0.73 1.54
N TYR A 191 -5.72 1.05 1.60
CA TYR A 191 -6.23 2.16 2.38
C TYR A 191 -5.96 2.03 3.90
N LYS A 192 -5.71 0.81 4.41
CA LYS A 192 -5.47 0.54 5.85
C LYS A 192 -4.18 1.19 6.37
N ILE A 193 -3.25 1.53 5.49
CA ILE A 193 -2.07 2.33 5.86
C ILE A 193 -2.50 3.70 6.40
N PHE A 194 -3.59 4.26 5.87
CA PHE A 194 -4.08 5.61 6.22
C PHE A 194 -5.11 5.60 7.37
N TYR A 195 -5.66 4.44 7.71
CA TYR A 195 -6.86 4.35 8.54
C TYR A 195 -6.63 4.67 10.02
N LYS A 196 -5.46 4.31 10.56
CA LYS A 196 -5.13 4.49 11.99
C LYS A 196 -4.29 5.75 12.25
N GLU A 197 -3.94 6.45 11.22
CA GLU A 197 -3.12 7.66 11.33
C GLU A 197 -4.03 8.89 11.25
N LYS A 198 -3.73 9.91 12.07
CA LYS A 198 -4.33 11.23 11.87
C LYS A 198 -3.86 11.73 10.50
N ILE A 199 -4.77 11.77 9.54
CA ILE A 199 -4.51 12.37 8.23
C ILE A 199 -4.56 13.88 8.45
N ASN A 200 -3.43 14.54 8.22
CA ASN A 200 -3.32 16.00 8.27
C ASN A 200 -4.10 16.62 7.13
#